data_35ba3bde8a908d70d54df30c138c227e
#
_entry.id   35ba3bde8a908d70d54df30c138c227e
#
_cell.length_a   1.000
_cell.length_b   1.000
_cell.length_c   1.000
_cell.angle_alpha   90.00
_cell.angle_beta   90.00
_cell.angle_gamma   90.00
#
_symmetry.space_group_name_H-M   'P 1'
#
loop_
_entity.id
_entity.type
_entity.pdbx_description
1 polymer ?
#
loop_
_entity_poly.entity_id
_entity_poly.type
_entity_poly.pdbx_seq_one_letter_code
_entity_poly.pdbx_strand_id
1 'polypeptide(L)'
;MTSLFEPAEASGQAAGRDRLAGRRILVVGAGTARYDGQVEGKVGNGRAIATLIAREGGTVACADRDAEAAQATADLIDGSAHVLEADVADPDACSSLIENATQTLGGLDGLVLNVGILGPFGLADTSPEDWDRLFHVNVRSHALLATHGLTALDEGSSIVFMSSMSAFLPGIGMPAYDMAKAAIMGVMRHTAMEGAQRKIRANAVMPGVIDTPLGAASAPPDARDRARIPLPLGRRGTPWDVAYATLFLLSGESSYITGQGIVVDGGVTTLFAGA
;
A
#
# COMPACT_ATOMS: atom_id res chain seq x y z
N MET A 1 -19.57 26.89 -8.82
CA MET A 1 -18.67 25.77 -8.49
C MET A 1 -19.45 24.50 -8.80
N THR A 2 -19.12 23.82 -9.89
CA THR A 2 -19.65 22.47 -10.18
C THR A 2 -19.14 21.56 -9.08
N SER A 3 -20.04 20.88 -8.34
CA SER A 3 -19.64 19.86 -7.37
C SER A 3 -18.82 18.79 -8.13
N LEU A 4 -17.60 18.54 -7.68
CA LEU A 4 -16.78 17.46 -8.22
C LEU A 4 -17.56 16.15 -8.02
N PHE A 5 -17.71 15.37 -9.09
CA PHE A 5 -18.31 14.05 -9.00
C PHE A 5 -17.40 13.16 -8.16
N GLU A 6 -17.89 12.71 -7.02
CA GLU A 6 -17.20 11.79 -6.14
C GLU A 6 -18.07 10.54 -5.99
N PRO A 7 -17.69 9.44 -6.64
CA PRO A 7 -18.45 8.19 -6.58
C PRO A 7 -18.39 7.56 -5.18
N ALA A 8 -19.37 6.74 -4.83
CA ALA A 8 -19.43 6.06 -3.54
C ALA A 8 -18.19 5.20 -3.25
N GLU A 9 -17.57 4.68 -4.28
CA GLU A 9 -16.29 3.98 -4.20
C GLU A 9 -15.17 4.88 -3.66
N ALA A 10 -15.05 6.12 -4.12
CA ALA A 10 -14.00 7.05 -3.68
C ALA A 10 -14.18 7.52 -2.24
N SER A 11 -15.38 7.45 -1.68
CA SER A 11 -15.67 7.74 -0.26
C SER A 11 -15.67 6.49 0.63
N GLY A 12 -15.51 5.30 0.06
CA GLY A 12 -15.57 4.04 0.77
C GLY A 12 -16.97 3.63 1.23
N GLN A 13 -18.02 4.18 0.61
CA GLN A 13 -19.42 3.91 0.98
C GLN A 13 -20.10 2.89 0.06
N ALA A 14 -19.46 2.48 -1.04
CA ALA A 14 -20.03 1.49 -1.94
C ALA A 14 -20.18 0.13 -1.22
N ALA A 15 -21.29 -0.55 -1.50
CA ALA A 15 -21.55 -1.90 -0.99
C ALA A 15 -20.55 -2.92 -1.58
N GLY A 16 -20.24 -3.97 -0.80
CA GLY A 16 -19.42 -5.09 -1.28
C GLY A 16 -20.14 -5.89 -2.37
N ARG A 17 -19.35 -6.61 -3.17
CA ARG A 17 -19.79 -7.45 -4.29
C ARG A 17 -19.20 -8.85 -4.22
N ASP A 18 -18.68 -9.25 -3.06
CA ASP A 18 -18.07 -10.57 -2.77
C ASP A 18 -16.91 -10.95 -3.69
N ARG A 19 -16.15 -9.95 -4.21
CA ARG A 19 -15.03 -10.17 -5.13
C ARG A 19 -13.86 -10.94 -4.54
N LEU A 20 -13.77 -11.00 -3.20
CA LEU A 20 -12.77 -11.74 -2.44
C LEU A 20 -13.38 -12.81 -1.53
N ALA A 21 -14.62 -13.26 -1.84
CA ALA A 21 -15.29 -14.27 -1.04
C ALA A 21 -14.39 -15.50 -0.79
N GLY A 22 -14.19 -15.83 0.50
CA GLY A 22 -13.38 -16.96 0.94
C GLY A 22 -11.85 -16.76 0.80
N ARG A 23 -11.36 -15.60 0.35
CA ARG A 23 -9.92 -15.32 0.29
C ARG A 23 -9.37 -14.90 1.65
N ARG A 24 -8.17 -15.35 1.98
CA ARG A 24 -7.42 -15.10 3.21
C ARG A 24 -6.24 -14.19 2.88
N ILE A 25 -6.24 -12.99 3.43
CA ILE A 25 -5.33 -11.94 2.98
C ILE A 25 -4.59 -11.31 4.16
N LEU A 26 -3.26 -11.23 4.05
CA LEU A 26 -2.43 -10.47 4.97
C LEU A 26 -2.20 -9.06 4.41
N VAL A 27 -2.52 -8.04 5.21
CA VAL A 27 -2.19 -6.63 4.91
C VAL A 27 -1.11 -6.17 5.89
N VAL A 28 0.10 -5.93 5.37
CA VAL A 28 1.23 -5.43 6.15
C VAL A 28 1.29 -3.91 6.07
N GLY A 29 1.23 -3.23 7.22
CA GLY A 29 0.99 -1.79 7.32
C GLY A 29 -0.51 -1.47 7.25
N ALA A 30 -1.33 -2.24 7.99
CA ALA A 30 -2.79 -2.12 8.00
C ALA A 30 -3.31 -0.99 8.90
N GLY A 31 -2.48 -0.43 9.77
CA GLY A 31 -2.82 0.70 10.63
C GLY A 31 -2.91 2.02 9.87
N THR A 32 -3.11 3.08 10.63
CA THR A 32 -3.00 4.46 10.15
C THR A 32 -1.89 5.14 10.94
N ALA A 33 -0.79 5.49 10.28
CA ALA A 33 0.32 6.17 10.91
C ALA A 33 -0.12 7.52 11.48
N ARG A 34 0.44 7.88 12.64
CA ARG A 34 0.22 9.17 13.30
C ARG A 34 1.45 10.05 13.07
N TYR A 35 1.22 11.28 12.66
CA TYR A 35 2.26 12.31 12.49
C TYR A 35 1.84 13.57 13.25
N ASP A 36 2.79 14.31 13.81
CA ASP A 36 2.52 15.54 14.55
C ASP A 36 1.73 16.55 13.71
N GLY A 37 0.74 17.20 14.31
CA GLY A 37 -0.07 18.23 13.66
C GLY A 37 -1.14 17.72 12.69
N GLN A 38 -1.44 16.42 12.69
CA GLN A 38 -2.47 15.85 11.80
C GLN A 38 -3.89 16.09 12.29
N VAL A 39 -4.80 16.25 11.33
CA VAL A 39 -6.25 16.29 11.58
C VAL A 39 -6.72 14.87 11.92
N GLU A 40 -7.44 14.72 13.03
CA GLU A 40 -8.09 13.47 13.43
C GLU A 40 -9.06 12.98 12.33
N GLY A 41 -9.21 11.65 12.21
CA GLY A 41 -10.17 11.03 11.30
C GLY A 41 -9.63 10.72 9.90
N LYS A 42 -8.39 11.08 9.55
CA LYS A 42 -7.80 10.65 8.28
C LYS A 42 -7.50 9.16 8.27
N VAL A 43 -7.82 8.53 7.15
CA VAL A 43 -7.64 7.08 6.92
C VAL A 43 -6.33 6.85 6.14
N GLY A 44 -5.53 5.87 6.57
CA GLY A 44 -4.37 5.39 5.81
C GLY A 44 -4.77 4.40 4.71
N ASN A 45 -3.92 4.24 3.69
CA ASN A 45 -4.18 3.28 2.61
C ASN A 45 -4.37 1.86 3.15
N GLY A 46 -3.54 1.41 4.11
CA GLY A 46 -3.63 0.06 4.67
C GLY A 46 -4.96 -0.21 5.37
N ARG A 47 -5.46 0.76 6.13
CA ARG A 47 -6.79 0.67 6.75
C ARG A 47 -7.90 0.56 5.72
N ALA A 48 -7.90 1.43 4.70
CA ALA A 48 -8.90 1.39 3.64
C ALA A 48 -8.86 0.04 2.87
N ILE A 49 -7.65 -0.47 2.58
CA ILE A 49 -7.45 -1.76 1.91
C ILE A 49 -8.02 -2.89 2.77
N ALA A 50 -7.65 -2.99 4.05
CA ALA A 50 -8.11 -4.05 4.94
C ALA A 50 -9.64 -4.05 5.10
N THR A 51 -10.22 -2.87 5.32
CA THR A 51 -11.68 -2.70 5.44
C THR A 51 -12.40 -3.10 4.14
N LEU A 52 -11.83 -2.73 2.97
CA LEU A 52 -12.43 -3.09 1.69
C LEU A 52 -12.33 -4.59 1.40
N ILE A 53 -11.20 -5.24 1.74
CA ILE A 53 -11.03 -6.70 1.63
C ILE A 53 -12.15 -7.43 2.39
N ALA A 54 -12.38 -7.04 3.64
CA ALA A 54 -13.43 -7.66 4.45
C ALA A 54 -14.83 -7.41 3.89
N ARG A 55 -15.11 -6.19 3.45
CA ARG A 55 -16.39 -5.83 2.79
C ARG A 55 -16.64 -6.66 1.53
N GLU A 56 -15.60 -7.09 0.85
CA GLU A 56 -15.66 -7.92 -0.35
C GLU A 56 -15.58 -9.43 -0.05
N GLY A 57 -15.86 -9.82 1.21
CA GLY A 57 -16.00 -11.22 1.63
C GLY A 57 -14.68 -11.92 1.97
N GLY A 58 -13.55 -11.21 2.03
CA GLY A 58 -12.27 -11.76 2.42
C GLY A 58 -12.08 -11.78 3.94
N THR A 59 -11.31 -12.74 4.45
CA THR A 59 -10.78 -12.72 5.82
C THR A 59 -9.43 -12.04 5.82
N VAL A 60 -9.19 -11.10 6.74
CA VAL A 60 -7.99 -10.27 6.73
C VAL A 60 -7.18 -10.38 8.02
N ALA A 61 -5.86 -10.56 7.90
CA ALA A 61 -4.92 -10.31 8.97
C ALA A 61 -4.34 -8.89 8.81
N CYS A 62 -4.62 -8.05 9.80
CA CYS A 62 -4.15 -6.68 9.88
C CYS A 62 -2.81 -6.66 10.63
N ALA A 63 -1.70 -6.50 9.91
CA ALA A 63 -0.38 -6.45 10.52
C ALA A 63 0.15 -5.00 10.56
N ASP A 64 0.68 -4.59 11.71
CA ASP A 64 1.38 -3.32 11.88
C ASP A 64 2.40 -3.44 13.01
N ARG A 65 3.40 -2.57 13.04
CA ARG A 65 4.31 -2.44 14.20
C ARG A 65 3.63 -1.79 15.40
N ASP A 66 2.57 -1.01 15.15
CA ASP A 66 1.69 -0.42 16.15
C ASP A 66 0.43 -1.28 16.24
N ALA A 67 0.41 -2.18 17.25
CA ALA A 67 -0.69 -3.09 17.48
C ALA A 67 -2.03 -2.35 17.73
N GLU A 68 -2.00 -1.17 18.37
CA GLU A 68 -3.21 -0.36 18.59
C GLU A 68 -3.76 0.18 17.26
N ALA A 69 -2.87 0.61 16.35
CA ALA A 69 -3.27 1.08 15.02
C ALA A 69 -3.86 -0.05 14.16
N ALA A 70 -3.31 -1.27 14.26
CA ALA A 70 -3.86 -2.47 13.63
C ALA A 70 -5.21 -2.85 14.24
N GLN A 71 -5.33 -2.84 15.58
CA GLN A 71 -6.58 -3.12 16.29
C GLN A 71 -7.68 -2.13 15.90
N ALA A 72 -7.37 -0.83 15.87
CA ALA A 72 -8.31 0.20 15.42
C ALA A 72 -8.78 0.02 13.97
N THR A 73 -8.04 -0.73 13.15
CA THR A 73 -8.49 -1.14 11.82
C THR A 73 -9.39 -2.37 11.90
N ALA A 74 -9.02 -3.37 12.69
CA ALA A 74 -9.80 -4.59 12.87
C ALA A 74 -11.18 -4.28 13.50
N ASP A 75 -11.26 -3.31 14.40
CA ASP A 75 -12.52 -2.88 15.04
C ASP A 75 -13.55 -2.27 14.06
N LEU A 76 -13.08 -1.87 12.86
CA LEU A 76 -13.97 -1.40 11.78
C LEU A 76 -14.52 -2.55 10.91
N ILE A 77 -14.11 -3.78 11.19
CA ILE A 77 -14.40 -4.96 10.39
C ILE A 77 -15.20 -5.96 11.22
N ASP A 78 -16.41 -6.25 10.78
CA ASP A 78 -17.28 -7.19 11.46
C ASP A 78 -16.76 -8.65 11.30
N GLY A 79 -16.15 -9.17 12.37
CA GLY A 79 -15.93 -10.63 12.57
C GLY A 79 -14.93 -11.36 11.67
N SER A 80 -14.30 -10.69 10.70
CA SER A 80 -13.38 -11.31 9.72
C SER A 80 -11.97 -10.74 9.74
N ALA A 81 -11.56 -10.11 10.85
CA ALA A 81 -10.24 -9.51 10.99
C ALA A 81 -9.44 -10.11 12.15
N HIS A 82 -8.14 -10.27 11.96
CA HIS A 82 -7.18 -10.68 12.96
C HIS A 82 -6.07 -9.63 13.06
N VAL A 83 -5.51 -9.44 14.25
CA VAL A 83 -4.42 -8.48 14.48
C VAL A 83 -3.10 -9.22 14.68
N LEU A 84 -2.06 -8.78 13.99
CA LEU A 84 -0.71 -9.28 14.14
C LEU A 84 0.25 -8.09 14.34
N GLU A 85 1.06 -8.13 15.40
CA GLU A 85 2.10 -7.12 15.62
C GLU A 85 3.41 -7.59 14.99
N ALA A 86 4.05 -6.74 14.17
CA ALA A 86 5.36 -7.03 13.60
C ALA A 86 6.07 -5.74 13.17
N ASP A 87 7.34 -5.57 13.59
CA ASP A 87 8.24 -4.58 12.99
C ASP A 87 9.03 -5.22 11.85
N VAL A 88 8.61 -4.95 10.63
CA VAL A 88 9.25 -5.50 9.41
C VAL A 88 10.63 -4.92 9.11
N ALA A 89 11.13 -3.97 9.91
CA ALA A 89 12.54 -3.57 9.87
C ALA A 89 13.45 -4.70 10.37
N ASP A 90 12.92 -5.58 11.24
CA ASP A 90 13.57 -6.80 11.67
C ASP A 90 13.36 -7.93 10.65
N PRO A 91 14.42 -8.53 10.08
CA PRO A 91 14.32 -9.64 9.14
C PRO A 91 13.59 -10.87 9.69
N ASP A 92 13.83 -11.21 10.96
CA ASP A 92 13.23 -12.39 11.59
C ASP A 92 11.73 -12.20 11.83
N ALA A 93 11.30 -10.96 12.08
CA ALA A 93 9.88 -10.61 12.16
C ALA A 93 9.16 -10.79 10.83
N CYS A 94 9.83 -10.63 9.68
CA CYS A 94 9.23 -10.86 8.36
C CYS A 94 8.84 -12.33 8.15
N SER A 95 9.71 -13.28 8.51
CA SER A 95 9.40 -14.71 8.40
C SER A 95 8.29 -15.12 9.36
N SER A 96 8.42 -14.73 10.62
CA SER A 96 7.45 -15.03 11.68
C SER A 96 6.06 -14.46 11.37
N LEU A 97 5.99 -13.27 10.78
CA LEU A 97 4.71 -12.66 10.37
C LEU A 97 3.98 -13.50 9.32
N ILE A 98 4.68 -13.97 8.29
CA ILE A 98 4.07 -14.84 7.25
C ILE A 98 3.59 -16.17 7.86
N GLU A 99 4.39 -16.79 8.72
CA GLU A 99 4.03 -18.03 9.41
C GLU A 99 2.78 -17.83 10.29
N ASN A 100 2.79 -16.80 11.13
CA ASN A 100 1.67 -16.48 12.03
C ASN A 100 0.40 -16.15 11.25
N ALA A 101 0.50 -15.38 10.16
CA ALA A 101 -0.66 -15.05 9.32
C ALA A 101 -1.23 -16.31 8.66
N THR A 102 -0.36 -17.19 8.13
CA THR A 102 -0.79 -18.44 7.52
C THR A 102 -1.50 -19.35 8.53
N GLN A 103 -0.96 -19.45 9.75
CA GLN A 103 -1.58 -20.24 10.81
C GLN A 103 -2.92 -19.64 11.26
N THR A 104 -2.96 -18.33 11.49
CA THR A 104 -4.16 -17.62 11.98
C THR A 104 -5.31 -17.69 10.98
N LEU A 105 -5.01 -17.54 9.69
CA LEU A 105 -6.01 -17.56 8.61
C LEU A 105 -6.31 -18.98 8.10
N GLY A 106 -5.52 -19.99 8.47
CA GLY A 106 -5.65 -21.36 7.95
C GLY A 106 -5.19 -21.49 6.50
N GLY A 107 -4.25 -20.66 6.05
CA GLY A 107 -3.68 -20.54 4.72
C GLY A 107 -3.61 -19.09 4.26
N LEU A 108 -3.04 -18.85 3.06
CA LEU A 108 -2.83 -17.49 2.57
C LEU A 108 -3.08 -17.42 1.05
N ASP A 109 -4.02 -16.57 0.63
CA ASP A 109 -4.41 -16.37 -0.77
C ASP A 109 -4.01 -15.00 -1.32
N GLY A 110 -3.59 -14.09 -0.44
CA GLY A 110 -3.16 -12.75 -0.84
C GLY A 110 -2.26 -12.08 0.17
N LEU A 111 -1.34 -11.25 -0.33
CA LEU A 111 -0.40 -10.49 0.47
C LEU A 111 -0.34 -9.05 -0.03
N VAL A 112 -0.60 -8.09 0.85
CA VAL A 112 -0.47 -6.65 0.54
C VAL A 112 0.69 -6.07 1.34
N LEU A 113 1.70 -5.58 0.64
CA LEU A 113 2.91 -4.98 1.19
C LEU A 113 2.79 -3.45 1.13
N ASN A 114 2.16 -2.86 2.16
CA ASN A 114 1.82 -1.43 2.19
C ASN A 114 2.73 -0.59 3.09
N VAL A 115 3.63 -1.20 3.85
CA VAL A 115 4.55 -0.47 4.73
C VAL A 115 5.40 0.54 3.97
N GLY A 116 5.60 1.70 4.58
CA GLY A 116 6.51 2.71 4.08
C GLY A 116 6.70 3.86 5.06
N ILE A 117 7.93 4.37 5.10
CA ILE A 117 8.32 5.54 5.88
C ILE A 117 8.87 6.62 4.97
N LEU A 118 8.75 7.87 5.41
CA LEU A 118 9.34 9.04 4.75
C LEU A 118 10.77 9.28 5.26
N GLY A 119 11.53 10.06 4.50
CA GLY A 119 12.90 10.48 4.81
C GLY A 119 13.09 12.00 4.78
N PRO A 120 14.34 12.46 4.98
CA PRO A 120 14.69 13.85 4.82
C PRO A 120 14.50 14.36 3.39
N PHE A 121 14.38 15.69 3.27
CA PHE A 121 14.34 16.37 1.98
C PHE A 121 15.78 16.67 1.50
N GLY A 122 16.02 16.50 0.20
CA GLY A 122 17.29 16.82 -0.44
C GLY A 122 18.37 15.76 -0.27
N LEU A 123 19.24 15.65 -1.28
CA LEU A 123 20.38 14.70 -1.26
C LEU A 123 21.40 15.05 -0.18
N ALA A 124 21.65 16.34 0.02
CA ALA A 124 22.66 16.81 0.96
C ALA A 124 22.28 16.57 2.43
N ASP A 125 20.97 16.53 2.72
CA ASP A 125 20.44 16.38 4.07
C ASP A 125 20.05 14.92 4.41
N THR A 126 20.26 14.00 3.47
CA THR A 126 19.98 12.56 3.68
C THR A 126 21.27 11.86 4.13
N SER A 127 21.35 11.51 5.41
CA SER A 127 22.49 10.82 5.99
C SER A 127 22.60 9.36 5.53
N PRO A 128 23.79 8.70 5.64
CA PRO A 128 23.91 7.26 5.40
C PRO A 128 22.92 6.44 6.22
N GLU A 129 22.68 6.80 7.47
CA GLU A 129 21.75 6.14 8.38
C GLU A 129 20.29 6.27 7.90
N ASP A 130 19.93 7.42 7.32
CA ASP A 130 18.61 7.61 6.70
C ASP A 130 18.44 6.71 5.47
N TRP A 131 19.47 6.60 4.62
CA TRP A 131 19.48 5.67 3.49
C TRP A 131 19.25 4.24 3.96
N ASP A 132 20.04 3.77 4.92
CA ASP A 132 19.93 2.41 5.45
C ASP A 132 18.53 2.16 6.03
N ARG A 133 18.04 3.05 6.88
CA ARG A 133 16.74 2.94 7.52
C ARG A 133 15.61 2.88 6.49
N LEU A 134 15.61 3.77 5.49
CA LEU A 134 14.58 3.77 4.46
C LEU A 134 14.63 2.52 3.59
N PHE A 135 15.81 2.08 3.19
CA PHE A 135 15.94 0.87 2.40
C PHE A 135 15.60 -0.39 3.19
N HIS A 136 15.93 -0.46 4.48
CA HIS A 136 15.53 -1.57 5.34
C HIS A 136 14.00 -1.68 5.44
N VAL A 137 13.30 -0.57 5.68
CA VAL A 137 11.84 -0.57 5.84
C VAL A 137 11.11 -0.61 4.50
N ASN A 138 11.50 0.21 3.51
CA ASN A 138 10.72 0.36 2.28
C ASN A 138 11.07 -0.64 1.18
N VAL A 139 12.23 -1.32 1.24
CA VAL A 139 12.69 -2.24 0.18
C VAL A 139 12.97 -3.63 0.72
N ARG A 140 13.92 -3.78 1.68
CA ARG A 140 14.34 -5.08 2.20
C ARG A 140 13.17 -5.85 2.82
N SER A 141 12.33 -5.17 3.61
CA SER A 141 11.15 -5.79 4.20
C SER A 141 10.19 -6.36 3.15
N HIS A 142 9.94 -5.60 2.07
CA HIS A 142 9.10 -6.07 0.97
C HIS A 142 9.69 -7.28 0.25
N ALA A 143 11.02 -7.30 0.05
CA ALA A 143 11.70 -8.44 -0.55
C ALA A 143 11.61 -9.68 0.35
N LEU A 144 11.87 -9.55 1.66
CA LEU A 144 11.79 -10.67 2.61
C LEU A 144 10.37 -11.20 2.75
N LEU A 145 9.38 -10.31 2.92
CA LEU A 145 7.98 -10.70 3.01
C LEU A 145 7.50 -11.39 1.73
N ALA A 146 7.93 -10.92 0.55
CA ALA A 146 7.61 -11.57 -0.72
C ALA A 146 8.29 -12.94 -0.84
N THR A 147 9.55 -13.07 -0.42
CA THR A 147 10.28 -14.35 -0.41
C THR A 147 9.57 -15.40 0.46
N HIS A 148 9.25 -15.05 1.70
CA HIS A 148 8.52 -15.95 2.60
C HIS A 148 7.08 -16.17 2.13
N GLY A 149 6.44 -15.13 1.59
CA GLY A 149 5.11 -15.19 1.00
C GLY A 149 5.02 -16.15 -0.17
N LEU A 150 6.00 -16.14 -1.09
CA LEU A 150 6.04 -17.08 -2.20
C LEU A 150 6.05 -18.54 -1.75
N THR A 151 6.61 -18.85 -0.58
CA THR A 151 6.61 -20.21 -0.03
C THR A 151 5.26 -20.57 0.61
N ALA A 152 4.63 -19.63 1.30
CA ALA A 152 3.43 -19.85 2.11
C ALA A 152 2.10 -19.69 1.35
N LEU A 153 2.08 -18.88 0.30
CA LEU A 153 0.88 -18.59 -0.49
C LEU A 153 0.39 -19.82 -1.25
N ASP A 154 -0.92 -20.00 -1.32
CA ASP A 154 -1.55 -21.03 -2.13
C ASP A 154 -1.44 -20.74 -3.64
N GLU A 155 -1.58 -21.79 -4.48
CA GLU A 155 -1.56 -21.64 -5.95
C GLU A 155 -2.67 -20.68 -6.40
N GLY A 156 -2.37 -19.78 -7.33
CA GLY A 156 -3.32 -18.80 -7.85
C GLY A 156 -3.49 -17.55 -6.99
N SER A 157 -2.65 -17.38 -5.98
CA SER A 157 -2.63 -16.22 -5.07
C SER A 157 -2.14 -14.93 -5.74
N SER A 158 -2.23 -13.83 -5.02
CA SER A 158 -1.78 -12.50 -5.50
C SER A 158 -1.01 -11.73 -4.44
N ILE A 159 0.14 -11.16 -4.85
CA ILE A 159 0.93 -10.23 -4.03
C ILE A 159 0.78 -8.82 -4.62
N VAL A 160 0.43 -7.84 -3.79
CA VAL A 160 0.33 -6.43 -4.19
C VAL A 160 1.32 -5.60 -3.40
N PHE A 161 2.23 -4.97 -4.12
CA PHE A 161 3.23 -4.04 -3.57
C PHE A 161 2.71 -2.61 -3.61
N MET A 162 2.95 -1.84 -2.56
CA MET A 162 2.65 -0.42 -2.55
C MET A 162 3.91 0.39 -2.88
N SER A 163 4.02 0.80 -4.15
CA SER A 163 5.05 1.72 -4.62
C SER A 163 4.56 3.18 -4.50
N SER A 164 4.86 4.04 -5.44
CA SER A 164 4.45 5.44 -5.51
C SER A 164 4.66 5.98 -6.94
N MET A 165 3.96 7.03 -7.32
CA MET A 165 4.30 7.82 -8.52
C MET A 165 5.73 8.36 -8.47
N SER A 166 6.31 8.54 -7.27
CA SER A 166 7.68 9.01 -7.09
C SER A 166 8.73 8.02 -7.61
N ALA A 167 8.37 6.76 -7.89
CA ALA A 167 9.22 5.82 -8.60
C ALA A 167 9.52 6.25 -10.05
N PHE A 168 8.70 7.12 -10.64
CA PHE A 168 8.89 7.69 -11.98
C PHE A 168 9.33 9.16 -11.95
N LEU A 169 8.78 9.91 -10.98
CA LEU A 169 9.00 11.36 -10.88
C LEU A 169 9.58 11.70 -9.50
N PRO A 170 10.77 12.27 -9.40
CA PRO A 170 11.34 12.73 -8.13
C PRO A 170 10.60 13.98 -7.62
N GLY A 171 9.31 13.85 -7.34
CA GLY A 171 8.40 14.98 -7.13
C GLY A 171 8.29 15.50 -5.73
N ILE A 172 8.54 14.65 -4.72
CA ILE A 172 8.35 15.05 -3.31
C ILE A 172 9.65 15.58 -2.67
N GLY A 173 10.80 15.48 -3.36
CA GLY A 173 12.07 15.97 -2.87
C GLY A 173 12.72 15.14 -1.77
N MET A 174 12.30 13.88 -1.58
CA MET A 174 12.84 12.92 -0.62
C MET A 174 13.59 11.81 -1.37
N PRO A 175 14.90 11.98 -1.67
CA PRO A 175 15.62 11.12 -2.62
C PRO A 175 15.66 9.65 -2.20
N ALA A 176 15.89 9.35 -0.92
CA ALA A 176 15.91 7.97 -0.43
C ALA A 176 14.54 7.29 -0.53
N TYR A 177 13.46 8.04 -0.32
CA TYR A 177 12.09 7.54 -0.52
C TYR A 177 11.80 7.26 -2.00
N ASP A 178 12.11 8.21 -2.89
CA ASP A 178 11.85 8.08 -4.33
C ASP A 178 12.60 6.87 -4.89
N MET A 179 13.89 6.72 -4.54
CA MET A 179 14.70 5.57 -4.95
C MET A 179 14.19 4.25 -4.37
N ALA A 180 13.78 4.23 -3.10
CA ALA A 180 13.21 3.04 -2.49
C ALA A 180 11.91 2.60 -3.20
N LYS A 181 11.03 3.54 -3.54
CA LYS A 181 9.79 3.25 -4.28
C LYS A 181 10.05 2.78 -5.72
N ALA A 182 11.12 3.26 -6.36
CA ALA A 182 11.59 2.74 -7.64
C ALA A 182 12.15 1.30 -7.51
N ALA A 183 12.91 1.01 -6.46
CA ALA A 183 13.48 -0.31 -6.20
C ALA A 183 12.40 -1.38 -5.99
N ILE A 184 11.25 -1.04 -5.37
CA ILE A 184 10.11 -1.95 -5.21
C ILE A 184 9.64 -2.53 -6.55
N MET A 185 9.72 -1.77 -7.64
CA MET A 185 9.35 -2.27 -8.97
C MET A 185 10.25 -3.41 -9.45
N GLY A 186 11.53 -3.39 -9.06
CA GLY A 186 12.46 -4.50 -9.31
C GLY A 186 12.09 -5.73 -8.50
N VAL A 187 11.87 -5.56 -7.18
CA VAL A 187 11.45 -6.65 -6.29
C VAL A 187 10.17 -7.29 -6.81
N MET A 188 9.16 -6.50 -7.13
CA MET A 188 7.85 -6.96 -7.64
C MET A 188 8.00 -7.81 -8.92
N ARG A 189 8.84 -7.38 -9.88
CA ARG A 189 9.04 -8.12 -11.13
C ARG A 189 9.72 -9.47 -10.90
N HIS A 190 10.72 -9.53 -10.02
CA HIS A 190 11.34 -10.81 -9.64
C HIS A 190 10.35 -11.73 -8.93
N THR A 191 9.56 -11.20 -8.02
CA THR A 191 8.47 -11.94 -7.36
C THR A 191 7.46 -12.50 -8.37
N ALA A 192 7.08 -11.71 -9.37
CA ALA A 192 6.16 -12.14 -10.43
C ALA A 192 6.76 -13.28 -11.27
N MET A 193 8.05 -13.20 -11.59
CA MET A 193 8.77 -14.21 -12.35
C MET A 193 8.83 -15.55 -11.57
N GLU A 194 9.21 -15.51 -10.31
CA GLU A 194 9.34 -16.69 -9.45
C GLU A 194 7.98 -17.32 -9.12
N GLY A 195 6.96 -16.50 -8.88
CA GLY A 195 5.59 -16.95 -8.56
C GLY A 195 4.84 -17.56 -9.74
N ALA A 196 5.26 -17.29 -10.98
CA ALA A 196 4.52 -17.66 -12.18
C ALA A 196 4.24 -19.15 -12.33
N GLN A 197 5.18 -20.04 -11.95
CA GLN A 197 5.00 -21.48 -12.02
C GLN A 197 3.88 -22.00 -11.12
N ARG A 198 3.62 -21.30 -10.01
CA ARG A 198 2.52 -21.57 -9.09
C ARG A 198 1.30 -20.68 -9.34
N LYS A 199 1.25 -19.98 -10.48
CA LYS A 199 0.20 -19.03 -10.85
C LYS A 199 0.04 -17.90 -9.82
N ILE A 200 1.05 -17.63 -8.99
CA ILE A 200 1.06 -16.52 -8.05
C ILE A 200 1.40 -15.26 -8.85
N ARG A 201 0.49 -14.28 -8.82
CA ARG A 201 0.68 -13.01 -9.48
C ARG A 201 1.32 -12.00 -8.51
N ALA A 202 2.19 -11.15 -9.01
CA ALA A 202 2.73 -10.03 -8.24
C ALA A 202 2.64 -8.75 -9.08
N ASN A 203 2.04 -7.71 -8.50
CA ASN A 203 1.84 -6.42 -9.14
C ASN A 203 2.08 -5.28 -8.14
N ALA A 204 2.19 -4.05 -8.61
CA ALA A 204 2.32 -2.88 -7.75
C ALA A 204 1.17 -1.89 -7.99
N VAL A 205 0.67 -1.28 -6.93
CA VAL A 205 -0.10 -0.04 -6.98
C VAL A 205 0.86 1.12 -6.75
N MET A 206 0.73 2.18 -7.53
CA MET A 206 1.58 3.36 -7.52
C MET A 206 0.74 4.61 -7.26
N PRO A 207 0.42 4.92 -5.97
CA PRO A 207 -0.39 6.07 -5.63
C PRO A 207 0.31 7.39 -5.98
N GLY A 208 -0.49 8.37 -6.37
CA GLY A 208 -0.10 9.77 -6.52
C GLY A 208 -0.32 10.58 -5.26
N VAL A 209 -0.94 11.76 -5.41
CA VAL A 209 -1.26 12.65 -4.30
C VAL A 209 -2.54 12.16 -3.62
N ILE A 210 -2.39 11.36 -2.58
CA ILE A 210 -3.51 10.76 -1.83
C ILE A 210 -3.71 11.50 -0.49
N ASP A 211 -4.95 11.74 -0.11
CA ASP A 211 -5.31 12.41 1.15
C ASP A 211 -5.23 11.44 2.34
N THR A 212 -4.00 11.13 2.74
CA THR A 212 -3.64 10.28 3.88
C THR A 212 -2.77 11.02 4.87
N PRO A 213 -2.59 10.51 6.11
CA PRO A 213 -1.60 11.01 7.04
C PRO A 213 -0.19 11.11 6.44
N LEU A 214 0.29 10.04 5.80
CA LEU A 214 1.60 10.02 5.14
C LEU A 214 1.67 11.02 3.99
N GLY A 215 0.60 11.13 3.19
CA GLY A 215 0.52 12.12 2.10
C GLY A 215 0.54 13.56 2.60
N ALA A 216 -0.04 13.83 3.77
CA ALA A 216 0.05 15.15 4.41
C ALA A 216 1.46 15.42 4.95
N ALA A 217 2.09 14.44 5.59
CA ALA A 217 3.46 14.55 6.13
C ALA A 217 4.54 14.63 5.03
N SER A 218 4.26 14.18 3.81
CA SER A 218 5.17 14.29 2.67
C SER A 218 5.23 15.69 2.05
N ALA A 219 4.37 16.61 2.47
CA ALA A 219 4.42 17.99 2.02
C ALA A 219 5.65 18.69 2.60
N PRO A 220 6.50 19.36 1.79
CA PRO A 220 7.65 20.08 2.31
C PRO A 220 7.20 21.25 3.19
N PRO A 221 8.05 21.69 4.16
CA PRO A 221 7.74 22.79 5.10
C PRO A 221 7.27 24.07 4.42
N ASP A 222 7.78 24.35 3.21
CA ASP A 222 7.45 25.53 2.41
C ASP A 222 6.28 25.30 1.44
N ALA A 223 5.48 24.28 1.67
CA ALA A 223 4.45 23.78 0.75
C ALA A 223 3.29 24.75 0.50
N ARG A 224 3.27 25.94 1.07
CA ARG A 224 2.30 26.99 0.69
C ARG A 224 2.33 27.29 -0.82
N ASP A 225 3.48 27.09 -1.49
CA ASP A 225 3.63 27.24 -2.93
C ASP A 225 3.45 25.96 -3.75
N ARG A 226 3.59 24.76 -3.15
CA ARG A 226 3.38 23.47 -3.83
C ARG A 226 1.93 22.95 -3.80
N ALA A 227 1.01 23.71 -3.23
CA ALA A 227 -0.45 23.47 -3.36
C ALA A 227 -0.93 23.49 -4.82
N ARG A 228 -0.01 23.59 -5.80
CA ARG A 228 -0.23 23.76 -7.22
C ARG A 228 0.36 22.65 -8.08
N ILE A 229 0.54 21.42 -7.58
CA ILE A 229 0.62 20.32 -8.55
C ILE A 229 -0.78 20.30 -9.17
N PRO A 230 -0.88 20.64 -10.48
CA PRO A 230 -2.19 20.58 -11.14
C PRO A 230 -2.65 19.12 -11.04
N LEU A 231 -3.78 18.91 -10.40
CA LEU A 231 -4.40 17.61 -10.32
C LEU A 231 -5.36 17.51 -11.49
N PRO A 232 -5.06 16.74 -12.57
CA PRO A 232 -5.89 16.74 -13.78
C PRO A 232 -7.35 16.40 -13.51
N LEU A 233 -7.63 15.47 -12.57
CA LEU A 233 -8.99 15.15 -12.14
C LEU A 233 -9.57 16.16 -11.13
N GLY A 234 -8.87 17.25 -10.81
CA GLY A 234 -9.35 18.35 -9.97
C GLY A 234 -9.45 18.04 -8.47
N ARG A 235 -9.09 16.83 -8.03
CA ARG A 235 -9.08 16.41 -6.61
C ARG A 235 -7.86 15.57 -6.25
N ARG A 236 -7.52 15.53 -4.99
CA ARG A 236 -6.63 14.49 -4.46
C ARG A 236 -7.32 13.13 -4.54
N GLY A 237 -6.53 12.07 -4.71
CA GLY A 237 -7.03 10.73 -4.51
C GLY A 237 -7.38 10.49 -3.04
N THR A 238 -8.27 9.56 -2.79
CA THR A 238 -8.59 9.06 -1.45
C THR A 238 -7.89 7.72 -1.20
N PRO A 239 -7.74 7.28 0.06
CA PRO A 239 -7.27 5.93 0.36
C PRO A 239 -8.10 4.84 -0.31
N TRP A 240 -9.37 5.12 -0.57
CA TRP A 240 -10.28 4.20 -1.24
C TRP A 240 -9.99 4.05 -2.73
N ASP A 241 -9.57 5.12 -3.43
CA ASP A 241 -9.09 5.01 -4.82
C ASP A 241 -7.92 4.00 -4.91
N VAL A 242 -7.01 4.02 -3.92
CA VAL A 242 -5.90 3.07 -3.82
C VAL A 242 -6.38 1.67 -3.45
N ALA A 243 -7.34 1.57 -2.51
CA ALA A 243 -7.89 0.30 -2.05
C ALA A 243 -8.62 -0.44 -3.18
N TYR A 244 -9.37 0.24 -4.03
CA TYR A 244 -10.05 -0.39 -5.17
C TYR A 244 -9.08 -0.91 -6.24
N ALA A 245 -7.99 -0.21 -6.51
CA ALA A 245 -6.93 -0.72 -7.39
C ALA A 245 -6.26 -1.97 -6.79
N THR A 246 -6.02 -1.97 -5.48
CA THR A 246 -5.47 -3.12 -4.74
C THR A 246 -6.43 -4.31 -4.78
N LEU A 247 -7.72 -4.07 -4.53
CA LEU A 247 -8.78 -5.08 -4.61
C LEU A 247 -8.84 -5.74 -5.99
N PHE A 248 -8.81 -4.94 -7.07
CA PHE A 248 -8.77 -5.46 -8.44
C PHE A 248 -7.58 -6.39 -8.64
N LEU A 249 -6.38 -6.01 -8.18
CA LEU A 249 -5.18 -6.83 -8.31
C LEU A 249 -5.20 -8.09 -7.44
N LEU A 250 -5.89 -8.10 -6.31
CA LEU A 250 -6.09 -9.27 -5.46
C LEU A 250 -7.13 -10.24 -6.03
N SER A 251 -8.12 -9.73 -6.76
CA SER A 251 -9.25 -10.50 -7.26
C SER A 251 -8.93 -11.32 -8.51
N GLY A 252 -9.86 -12.20 -8.89
CA GLY A 252 -9.80 -12.96 -10.15
C GLY A 252 -9.94 -12.09 -11.41
N GLU A 253 -10.44 -10.85 -11.28
CA GLU A 253 -10.60 -9.91 -12.41
C GLU A 253 -9.27 -9.56 -13.07
N SER A 254 -8.15 -9.64 -12.33
CA SER A 254 -6.78 -9.40 -12.82
C SER A 254 -5.99 -10.68 -13.09
N SER A 255 -6.67 -11.80 -13.40
CA SER A 255 -6.08 -13.14 -13.55
C SER A 255 -4.97 -13.23 -14.60
N TYR A 256 -4.92 -12.30 -15.56
CA TYR A 256 -3.90 -12.25 -16.62
C TYR A 256 -2.95 -11.05 -16.48
N ILE A 257 -2.87 -10.46 -15.28
CA ILE A 257 -2.01 -9.31 -14.98
C ILE A 257 -0.97 -9.70 -13.93
N THR A 258 0.30 -9.71 -14.30
CA THR A 258 1.44 -9.92 -13.39
C THR A 258 2.66 -9.12 -13.85
N GLY A 259 3.53 -8.70 -12.93
CA GLY A 259 4.71 -7.90 -13.20
C GLY A 259 4.41 -6.44 -13.56
N GLN A 260 3.19 -5.93 -13.32
CA GLN A 260 2.74 -4.62 -13.72
C GLN A 260 2.63 -3.62 -12.56
N GLY A 261 2.87 -2.35 -12.86
CA GLY A 261 2.56 -1.23 -11.96
C GLY A 261 1.30 -0.49 -12.42
N ILE A 262 0.31 -0.37 -11.55
CA ILE A 262 -0.92 0.39 -11.79
C ILE A 262 -0.78 1.75 -11.11
N VAL A 263 -0.74 2.82 -11.91
CA VAL A 263 -0.66 4.20 -11.41
C VAL A 263 -2.06 4.68 -11.02
N VAL A 264 -2.19 5.22 -9.80
CA VAL A 264 -3.44 5.75 -9.24
C VAL A 264 -3.17 7.18 -8.77
N ASP A 265 -3.10 8.11 -9.70
CA ASP A 265 -2.61 9.46 -9.46
C ASP A 265 -3.48 10.59 -10.05
N GLY A 266 -4.64 10.26 -10.60
CA GLY A 266 -5.52 11.25 -11.23
C GLY A 266 -4.92 11.93 -12.46
N GLY A 267 -3.93 11.27 -13.12
CA GLY A 267 -3.28 11.75 -14.34
C GLY A 267 -2.03 12.61 -14.11
N VAL A 268 -1.57 12.76 -12.87
CA VAL A 268 -0.41 13.63 -12.52
C VAL A 268 0.85 13.26 -13.29
N THR A 269 1.14 11.96 -13.48
CA THR A 269 2.36 11.50 -14.14
C THR A 269 2.30 11.51 -15.66
N THR A 270 1.11 11.60 -16.27
CA THR A 270 0.90 11.37 -17.71
C THR A 270 0.28 12.54 -18.44
N LEU A 271 -0.46 13.40 -17.74
CA LEU A 271 -1.17 14.50 -18.36
C LEU A 271 -0.44 15.84 -18.12
N PHE A 272 -0.17 16.59 -19.17
CA PHE A 272 0.32 17.96 -19.06
C PHE A 272 -0.81 18.84 -18.50
N ALA A 273 -0.65 19.34 -17.30
CA ALA A 273 -1.52 20.35 -16.74
C ALA A 273 -1.14 21.73 -17.30
N GLY A 274 -1.45 22.00 -18.54
CA GLY A 274 -1.03 23.23 -19.22
C GLY A 274 -1.85 23.54 -20.46
N ALA A 275 -3.05 23.00 -20.55
CA ALA A 275 -4.03 23.42 -21.57
C ALA A 275 -5.12 24.27 -20.95
#